data_53bf25eb1a46d464b5e70ec86f8746c7
#
_entry.id   53bf25eb1a46d464b5e70ec86f8746c7
#
_cell.length_a   1.000
_cell.length_b   1.000
_cell.length_c   1.000
_cell.angle_alpha   90.00
_cell.angle_beta   90.00
_cell.angle_gamma   90.00
#
_symmetry.space_group_name_H-M   'P 1'
#
loop_
_entity.id
_entity.type
_entity.pdbx_description
1 polymer ?
#
loop_
_entity_poly.entity_id
_entity_poly.type
_entity_poly.pdbx_seq_one_letter_code
_entity_poly.pdbx_strand_id
1 'polypeptide(L)'
;MKKMSENYVENAIVAKKNWPGAIVLDITLGGGMESLDPGFPIGNVSVPKSYKKALSILGMWEGLKVFSKRMMIDESYFISEKKLGKERNCKSYGKLIGVKIGNDIIEIEKAVEEIYKKEYIRNIKERFGKIIEGLKRESEKRPVVLLDYNFEKYPLSHAMIIKEMIEE
;
A
#
# COMPACT_ATOMS: atom_id res chain seq x y z
N MET A 1 -19.25 -12.06 16.61
CA MET A 1 -18.78 -12.07 15.21
C MET A 1 -19.55 -11.01 14.43
N LYS A 2 -18.88 -9.97 13.94
CA LYS A 2 -19.53 -9.02 13.02
C LYS A 2 -19.99 -9.82 11.79
N LYS A 3 -21.27 -9.73 11.45
CA LYS A 3 -21.82 -10.29 10.22
C LYS A 3 -21.01 -9.70 9.07
N MET A 4 -20.28 -10.51 8.32
CA MET A 4 -19.53 -10.05 7.19
C MET A 4 -20.51 -9.51 6.15
N SER A 5 -20.53 -8.21 5.95
CA SER A 5 -21.35 -7.56 4.93
C SER A 5 -20.74 -7.82 3.53
N GLU A 6 -21.55 -7.70 2.48
CA GLU A 6 -21.09 -7.85 1.10
C GLU A 6 -19.87 -6.97 0.77
N ASN A 7 -19.70 -5.84 1.46
CA ASN A 7 -18.54 -4.95 1.29
C ASN A 7 -17.20 -5.59 1.67
N TYR A 8 -17.19 -6.61 2.54
CA TYR A 8 -15.96 -7.33 2.87
C TYR A 8 -15.48 -8.25 1.74
N VAL A 9 -16.38 -8.68 0.88
CA VAL A 9 -16.07 -9.51 -0.29
C VAL A 9 -15.25 -8.72 -1.31
N GLU A 10 -15.45 -7.40 -1.37
CA GLU A 10 -14.73 -6.51 -2.29
C GLU A 10 -13.28 -6.28 -1.89
N ASN A 11 -12.93 -6.48 -0.62
CA ASN A 11 -11.57 -6.24 -0.15
C ASN A 11 -10.58 -7.34 -0.54
N ALA A 12 -10.72 -8.55 -0.08
CA ALA A 12 -10.06 -9.72 -0.64
C ALA A 12 -10.48 -11.02 0.08
N ILE A 13 -10.73 -12.08 -0.66
CA ILE A 13 -10.92 -13.43 -0.12
C ILE A 13 -9.91 -14.36 -0.79
N VAL A 14 -9.02 -14.95 0.00
CA VAL A 14 -7.96 -15.83 -0.48
C VAL A 14 -8.44 -17.25 -0.68
N ALA A 15 -9.20 -17.81 0.25
CA ALA A 15 -9.71 -19.18 0.15
C ALA A 15 -11.20 -19.21 -0.17
N LYS A 16 -11.60 -20.06 -1.11
CA LYS A 16 -12.99 -20.23 -1.58
C LYS A 16 -13.79 -21.24 -0.75
N LYS A 17 -13.51 -21.37 0.55
CA LYS A 17 -14.29 -22.23 1.46
C LYS A 17 -15.35 -21.40 2.17
N ASN A 18 -16.34 -22.08 2.78
CA ASN A 18 -17.39 -21.41 3.53
C ASN A 18 -16.84 -20.46 4.59
N TRP A 19 -17.49 -19.32 4.76
CA TRP A 19 -17.12 -18.26 5.68
C TRP A 19 -17.05 -18.65 7.18
N PRO A 20 -17.83 -19.63 7.70
CA PRO A 20 -17.63 -20.12 9.06
C PRO A 20 -16.20 -20.63 9.26
N GLY A 21 -15.55 -20.16 10.32
CA GLY A 21 -14.14 -20.48 10.62
C GLY A 21 -13.10 -19.65 9.86
N ALA A 22 -13.50 -18.61 9.14
CA ALA A 22 -12.56 -17.70 8.46
C ALA A 22 -11.66 -16.96 9.45
N ILE A 23 -10.41 -16.78 9.06
CA ILE A 23 -9.53 -15.78 9.67
C ILE A 23 -9.81 -14.45 8.98
N VAL A 24 -10.08 -13.43 9.79
CA VAL A 24 -10.28 -12.05 9.30
C VAL A 24 -9.12 -11.20 9.79
N LEU A 25 -8.34 -10.67 8.85
CA LEU A 25 -7.16 -9.88 9.12
C LEU A 25 -7.32 -8.47 8.57
N ASP A 26 -7.18 -7.49 9.43
CA ASP A 26 -7.24 -6.08 9.07
C ASP A 26 -5.80 -5.56 8.87
N ILE A 27 -5.47 -5.24 7.63
CA ILE A 27 -4.16 -4.69 7.25
C ILE A 27 -4.09 -3.17 7.36
N THR A 28 -5.19 -2.53 7.75
CA THR A 28 -5.22 -1.08 7.98
C THR A 28 -4.40 -0.71 9.22
N LEU A 29 -3.82 0.48 9.26
CA LEU A 29 -3.13 0.99 10.46
C LEU A 29 -4.05 0.91 11.68
N GLY A 30 -3.55 0.28 12.75
CA GLY A 30 -4.32 -0.01 13.97
C GLY A 30 -5.17 -1.29 13.92
N GLY A 31 -5.16 -2.02 12.81
CA GLY A 31 -6.01 -3.19 12.59
C GLY A 31 -5.44 -4.53 13.04
N GLY A 32 -4.19 -4.58 13.52
CA GLY A 32 -3.53 -5.81 14.00
C GLY A 32 -2.58 -6.46 13.00
N MET A 33 -2.78 -6.31 11.69
CA MET A 33 -1.83 -6.73 10.65
C MET A 33 -1.28 -5.49 9.91
N GLU A 34 -1.13 -4.42 10.64
CA GLU A 34 -0.79 -3.09 10.13
C GLU A 34 0.60 -2.99 9.47
N SER A 35 1.50 -3.94 9.73
CA SER A 35 2.79 -4.01 9.03
C SER A 35 2.64 -4.16 7.51
N LEU A 36 1.50 -4.61 7.03
CA LEU A 36 1.16 -4.73 5.62
C LEU A 36 0.52 -3.45 5.05
N ASP A 37 0.17 -2.49 5.89
CA ASP A 37 -0.29 -1.18 5.44
C ASP A 37 0.88 -0.38 4.84
N PRO A 38 0.72 0.26 3.66
CA PRO A 38 1.80 1.00 3.02
C PRO A 38 2.29 2.21 3.82
N GLY A 39 1.46 2.74 4.73
CA GLY A 39 1.81 3.84 5.62
C GLY A 39 2.55 3.40 6.88
N PHE A 40 2.67 2.09 7.12
CA PHE A 40 3.39 1.59 8.29
C PHE A 40 4.89 1.92 8.21
N PRO A 41 5.50 2.42 9.29
CA PRO A 41 6.90 2.87 9.27
C PRO A 41 7.88 1.69 9.37
N ILE A 42 8.10 1.03 8.25
CA ILE A 42 9.03 -0.12 8.18
C ILE A 42 10.51 0.29 8.13
N GLY A 43 10.78 1.55 7.82
CA GLY A 43 12.15 2.07 7.66
C GLY A 43 12.86 1.61 6.39
N ASN A 44 13.90 2.33 6.01
CA ASN A 44 14.80 1.97 4.91
C ASN A 44 14.13 1.60 3.57
N VAL A 45 12.98 2.19 3.26
CA VAL A 45 12.34 2.02 1.96
C VAL A 45 13.16 2.77 0.92
N SER A 46 13.66 2.05 -0.08
CA SER A 46 14.45 2.65 -1.16
C SER A 46 13.61 3.57 -2.02
N VAL A 47 14.12 4.78 -2.26
CA VAL A 47 13.52 5.72 -3.21
C VAL A 47 14.09 5.42 -4.60
N PRO A 48 13.26 5.16 -5.63
CA PRO A 48 13.74 4.82 -6.96
C PRO A 48 14.71 5.86 -7.55
N LYS A 49 15.80 5.38 -8.13
CA LYS A 49 16.88 6.20 -8.71
C LYS A 49 17.45 7.26 -7.76
N SER A 50 17.46 6.98 -6.46
CA SER A 50 17.99 7.85 -5.42
C SER A 50 18.74 7.03 -4.36
N TYR A 51 19.69 7.64 -3.69
CA TYR A 51 20.33 7.08 -2.50
C TYR A 51 19.51 7.30 -1.22
N LYS A 52 18.43 8.06 -1.32
CA LYS A 52 17.57 8.39 -0.17
C LYS A 52 16.69 7.22 0.24
N LYS A 53 16.28 7.24 1.50
CA LYS A 53 15.41 6.24 2.10
C LYS A 53 14.17 6.91 2.67
N ALA A 54 13.06 6.20 2.65
CA ALA A 54 11.82 6.63 3.28
C ALA A 54 11.46 5.72 4.47
N LEU A 55 10.65 6.22 5.39
CA LEU A 55 10.17 5.47 6.55
C LEU A 55 9.09 4.45 6.15
N SER A 56 8.30 4.78 5.15
CA SER A 56 7.21 3.93 4.68
C SER A 56 7.10 3.94 3.15
N ILE A 57 6.42 2.96 2.61
CA ILE A 57 6.13 2.87 1.17
C ILE A 57 5.26 4.06 0.73
N LEU A 58 4.23 4.38 1.53
CA LEU A 58 3.37 5.52 1.25
C LEU A 58 4.13 6.84 1.35
N GLY A 59 5.04 6.98 2.31
CA GLY A 59 5.89 8.17 2.43
C GLY A 59 6.78 8.37 1.21
N MET A 60 7.39 7.32 0.71
CA MET A 60 8.15 7.34 -0.54
C MET A 60 7.26 7.81 -1.71
N TRP A 61 6.09 7.22 -1.87
CA TRP A 61 5.16 7.58 -2.94
C TRP A 61 4.69 9.03 -2.86
N GLU A 62 4.25 9.47 -1.69
CA GLU A 62 3.78 10.84 -1.48
C GLU A 62 4.88 11.88 -1.74
N GLY A 63 6.10 11.59 -1.33
CA GLY A 63 7.24 12.49 -1.55
C GLY A 63 7.62 12.64 -3.03
N LEU A 64 7.40 11.60 -3.84
CA LEU A 64 7.72 11.61 -5.27
C LEU A 64 6.69 12.35 -6.13
N LYS A 65 5.49 12.61 -5.60
CA LYS A 65 4.43 13.31 -6.34
C LYS A 65 4.85 14.72 -6.73
N VAL A 66 4.55 15.10 -7.95
CA VAL A 66 4.74 16.45 -8.47
C VAL A 66 3.42 17.05 -8.94
N PHE A 67 3.29 18.36 -8.79
CA PHE A 67 2.04 19.09 -9.02
C PHE A 67 2.31 20.25 -9.98
N SER A 68 1.26 20.74 -10.64
CA SER A 68 1.38 21.79 -11.67
C SER A 68 2.03 23.09 -11.16
N LYS A 69 1.90 23.41 -9.90
CA LYS A 69 2.51 24.57 -9.27
C LYS A 69 3.79 24.25 -8.47
N ARG A 70 4.11 22.98 -8.29
CA ARG A 70 5.30 22.52 -7.56
C ARG A 70 5.84 21.26 -8.23
N MET A 71 6.71 21.46 -9.20
CA MET A 71 7.29 20.38 -10.02
C MET A 71 8.47 19.67 -9.34
N MET A 72 8.68 19.93 -8.07
CA MET A 72 9.75 19.32 -7.27
C MET A 72 9.16 18.27 -6.32
N ILE A 73 9.93 17.20 -6.08
CA ILE A 73 9.62 16.24 -5.03
C ILE A 73 9.69 16.90 -3.66
N ASP A 74 8.93 16.40 -2.70
CA ASP A 74 8.95 16.84 -1.31
C ASP A 74 9.50 15.75 -0.40
N GLU A 75 10.80 15.80 -0.15
CA GLU A 75 11.51 14.81 0.64
C GLU A 75 11.07 14.76 2.11
N SER A 76 10.36 15.78 2.59
CA SER A 76 9.83 15.77 3.95
C SER A 76 8.81 14.66 4.19
N TYR A 77 8.16 14.16 3.13
CA TYR A 77 7.27 13.00 3.21
C TYR A 77 8.03 11.70 3.44
N PHE A 78 9.28 11.62 3.02
CA PHE A 78 10.10 10.41 3.23
C PHE A 78 10.34 10.10 4.72
N ILE A 79 10.39 11.13 5.54
CA ILE A 79 10.73 11.01 6.97
C ILE A 79 9.57 11.35 7.91
N SER A 80 8.38 11.58 7.40
CA SER A 80 7.23 12.01 8.20
C SER A 80 6.08 11.04 8.14
N GLU A 81 5.63 10.58 9.30
CA GLU A 81 4.39 9.84 9.44
C GLU A 81 3.16 10.77 9.46
N LYS A 82 3.32 11.98 10.02
CA LYS A 82 2.22 12.93 10.26
C LYS A 82 1.64 13.56 9.00
N LYS A 83 2.42 13.62 7.93
CA LYS A 83 1.98 14.19 6.64
C LYS A 83 1.17 13.21 5.79
N LEU A 84 1.31 11.92 6.05
CA LEU A 84 0.60 10.89 5.31
C LEU A 84 -0.91 11.00 5.55
N GLY A 85 -1.69 10.93 4.50
CA GLY A 85 -3.15 11.03 4.57
C GLY A 85 -3.72 12.45 4.61
N LYS A 86 -2.87 13.49 4.52
CA LYS A 86 -3.32 14.87 4.34
C LYS A 86 -3.28 15.23 2.86
N GLU A 87 -4.42 15.62 2.32
CA GLU A 87 -4.48 16.16 0.96
C GLU A 87 -3.70 17.48 0.85
N ARG A 88 -2.97 17.63 -0.23
CA ARG A 88 -2.25 18.86 -0.54
C ARG A 88 -3.22 19.88 -1.13
N ASN A 89 -3.19 21.10 -0.60
CA ASN A 89 -4.07 22.17 -1.02
C ASN A 89 -3.86 22.51 -2.51
N CYS A 90 -4.92 22.38 -3.29
CA CYS A 90 -4.90 22.63 -4.73
C CYS A 90 -4.53 24.06 -5.10
N LYS A 91 -4.85 25.05 -4.25
CA LYS A 91 -4.43 26.45 -4.47
C LYS A 91 -2.91 26.61 -4.44
N SER A 92 -2.23 25.92 -3.52
CA SER A 92 -0.77 26.01 -3.33
C SER A 92 0.01 25.07 -4.23
N TYR A 93 -0.51 23.88 -4.52
CA TYR A 93 0.18 22.84 -5.26
C TYR A 93 -0.28 22.72 -6.72
N GLY A 94 -1.53 23.06 -7.01
CA GLY A 94 -2.14 22.82 -8.31
C GLY A 94 -2.61 21.38 -8.46
N LYS A 95 -2.73 20.93 -9.70
CA LYS A 95 -3.15 19.57 -10.03
C LYS A 95 -1.98 18.60 -9.92
N LEU A 96 -2.26 17.38 -9.45
CA LEU A 96 -1.31 16.27 -9.50
C LEU A 96 -1.00 15.92 -10.95
N ILE A 97 0.29 15.95 -11.31
CA ILE A 97 0.76 15.62 -12.66
C ILE A 97 1.25 14.17 -12.72
N GLY A 98 2.00 13.73 -11.75
CA GLY A 98 2.60 12.42 -11.72
C GLY A 98 3.62 12.28 -10.62
N VAL A 99 4.56 11.37 -10.79
CA VAL A 99 5.70 11.20 -9.89
C VAL A 99 7.02 11.48 -10.62
N LYS A 100 7.98 12.03 -9.91
CA LYS A 100 9.30 12.32 -10.46
C LYS A 100 10.31 11.27 -10.03
N ILE A 101 10.85 10.55 -10.99
CA ILE A 101 11.87 9.52 -10.81
C ILE A 101 13.14 9.96 -11.52
N GLY A 102 14.16 10.34 -10.75
CA GLY A 102 15.34 11.01 -11.32
C GLY A 102 14.93 12.31 -11.99
N ASN A 103 15.17 12.46 -13.28
CA ASN A 103 14.78 13.62 -14.07
C ASN A 103 13.45 13.45 -14.83
N ASP A 104 12.87 12.25 -14.80
CA ASP A 104 11.68 11.92 -15.56
C ASP A 104 10.41 12.09 -14.70
N ILE A 105 9.36 12.64 -15.32
CA ILE A 105 8.03 12.69 -14.73
C ILE A 105 7.19 11.60 -15.39
N ILE A 106 6.68 10.69 -14.57
CA ILE A 106 5.85 9.58 -15.00
C ILE A 106 4.41 9.90 -14.62
N GLU A 107 3.51 9.79 -15.58
CA GLU A 107 2.07 9.98 -15.37
C GLU A 107 1.57 9.10 -14.22
N ILE A 108 0.64 9.61 -13.42
CA ILE A 108 0.23 8.95 -12.16
C ILE A 108 -0.28 7.53 -12.35
N GLU A 109 -1.11 7.28 -13.35
CA GLU A 109 -1.68 5.95 -13.61
C GLU A 109 -0.59 4.93 -13.98
N LYS A 110 0.31 5.33 -14.86
CA LYS A 110 1.47 4.51 -15.23
C LYS A 110 2.41 4.28 -14.05
N ALA A 111 2.64 5.32 -13.25
CA ALA A 111 3.50 5.23 -12.06
C ALA A 111 2.92 4.30 -10.98
N VAL A 112 1.60 4.25 -10.84
CA VAL A 112 0.94 3.30 -9.92
C VAL A 112 1.31 1.87 -10.27
N GLU A 113 1.20 1.49 -11.52
CA GLU A 113 1.50 0.11 -11.97
C GLU A 113 3.00 -0.19 -12.01
N GLU A 114 3.80 0.70 -12.57
CA GLU A 114 5.21 0.43 -12.82
C GLU A 114 6.13 0.70 -11.62
N ILE A 115 5.69 1.53 -10.68
CA ILE A 115 6.51 1.94 -9.53
C ILE A 115 5.86 1.56 -8.21
N TYR A 116 4.70 2.11 -7.90
CA TYR A 116 4.09 1.92 -6.59
C TYR A 116 3.79 0.45 -6.28
N LYS A 117 3.07 -0.23 -7.16
CA LYS A 117 2.72 -1.64 -7.00
C LYS A 117 3.96 -2.53 -6.88
N LYS A 118 4.96 -2.31 -7.73
CA LYS A 118 6.21 -3.08 -7.70
C LYS A 118 7.01 -2.84 -6.41
N GLU A 119 7.10 -1.59 -5.95
CA GLU A 119 7.79 -1.26 -4.70
C GLU A 119 7.07 -1.83 -3.48
N TYR A 120 5.74 -1.80 -3.47
CA TYR A 120 4.95 -2.43 -2.43
C TYR A 120 5.21 -3.94 -2.36
N ILE A 121 5.05 -4.64 -3.48
CA ILE A 121 5.29 -6.10 -3.56
C ILE A 121 6.71 -6.43 -3.12
N ARG A 122 7.70 -5.72 -3.62
CA ARG A 122 9.11 -5.95 -3.27
C ARG A 122 9.35 -5.79 -1.78
N ASN A 123 8.90 -4.72 -1.17
CA ASN A 123 9.07 -4.49 0.26
C ASN A 123 8.36 -5.55 1.11
N ILE A 124 7.13 -5.94 0.74
CA ILE A 124 6.40 -6.98 1.46
C ILE A 124 7.11 -8.33 1.35
N LYS A 125 7.56 -8.73 0.18
CA LYS A 125 8.30 -9.99 -0.01
C LYS A 125 9.61 -10.01 0.77
N GLU A 126 10.39 -8.95 0.74
CA GLU A 126 11.68 -8.86 1.42
C GLU A 126 11.55 -8.83 2.95
N ARG A 127 10.56 -8.12 3.47
CA ARG A 127 10.45 -7.86 4.92
C ARG A 127 9.45 -8.75 5.64
N PHE A 128 8.39 -9.15 4.96
CA PHE A 128 7.25 -9.87 5.52
C PHE A 128 6.93 -11.17 4.78
N GLY A 129 7.89 -11.72 4.05
CA GLY A 129 7.72 -12.97 3.30
C GLY A 129 7.23 -14.12 4.18
N LYS A 130 7.66 -14.19 5.44
CA LYS A 130 7.19 -15.21 6.41
C LYS A 130 5.70 -15.04 6.75
N ILE A 131 5.20 -13.81 6.80
CA ILE A 131 3.77 -13.54 7.01
C ILE A 131 2.99 -14.04 5.80
N ILE A 132 3.43 -13.73 4.59
CA ILE A 132 2.78 -14.19 3.35
C ILE A 132 2.75 -15.72 3.28
N GLU A 133 3.86 -16.39 3.56
CA GLU A 133 3.91 -17.86 3.60
C GLU A 133 3.00 -18.45 4.69
N GLY A 134 2.90 -17.80 5.84
CA GLY A 134 1.96 -18.17 6.90
C GLY A 134 0.51 -18.06 6.45
N LEU A 135 0.15 -16.97 5.80
CA LEU A 135 -1.19 -16.76 5.25
C LEU A 135 -1.52 -17.77 4.15
N LYS A 136 -0.55 -18.08 3.30
CA LYS A 136 -0.71 -19.13 2.27
C LYS A 136 -1.07 -20.48 2.89
N ARG A 137 -0.31 -20.92 3.90
CA ARG A 137 -0.60 -22.17 4.62
C ARG A 137 -1.96 -22.17 5.31
N GLU A 138 -2.35 -21.05 5.91
CA GLU A 138 -3.67 -20.94 6.54
C GLU A 138 -4.80 -20.97 5.51
N SER A 139 -4.61 -20.36 4.33
CA SER A 139 -5.61 -20.35 3.26
C SER A 139 -5.91 -21.73 2.69
N GLU A 140 -4.99 -22.68 2.83
CA GLU A 140 -5.21 -24.08 2.45
C GLU A 140 -6.18 -24.80 3.40
N LYS A 141 -6.27 -24.34 4.64
CA LYS A 141 -7.08 -24.98 5.71
C LYS A 141 -8.45 -24.32 5.86
N ARG A 142 -8.53 -23.00 5.70
CA ARG A 142 -9.72 -22.19 5.97
C ARG A 142 -9.71 -20.90 5.18
N PRO A 143 -10.86 -20.24 4.98
CA PRO A 143 -10.89 -18.96 4.33
C PRO A 143 -10.06 -17.92 5.12
N VAL A 144 -9.30 -17.12 4.38
CA VAL A 144 -8.58 -15.95 4.90
C VAL A 144 -9.18 -14.72 4.24
N VAL A 145 -9.65 -13.79 5.05
CA VAL A 145 -10.26 -12.55 4.59
C VAL A 145 -9.35 -11.39 4.98
N LEU A 146 -8.92 -10.64 4.00
CA LEU A 146 -8.09 -9.47 4.18
C LEU A 146 -8.95 -8.22 4.09
N LEU A 147 -8.87 -7.35 5.09
CA LEU A 147 -9.60 -6.09 5.15
C LEU A 147 -8.62 -4.94 4.94
N ASP A 148 -8.98 -4.03 4.05
CA ASP A 148 -8.26 -2.79 3.77
C ASP A 148 -9.27 -1.64 3.77
N TYR A 149 -9.55 -1.07 4.94
CA TYR A 149 -10.53 0.00 5.10
C TYR A 149 -10.10 1.34 4.50
N ASN A 150 -8.82 1.48 4.18
CA ASN A 150 -8.28 2.71 3.59
C ASN A 150 -8.02 2.59 2.08
N PHE A 151 -8.51 1.53 1.42
CA PHE A 151 -8.21 1.28 0.01
C PHE A 151 -8.56 2.46 -0.91
N GLU A 152 -9.62 3.22 -0.61
CA GLU A 152 -10.02 4.41 -1.38
C GLU A 152 -9.02 5.57 -1.28
N LYS A 153 -8.21 5.60 -0.22
CA LYS A 153 -7.17 6.63 -0.01
C LYS A 153 -5.86 6.30 -0.71
N TYR A 154 -5.71 5.08 -1.16
CA TYR A 154 -4.51 4.58 -1.78
C TYR A 154 -4.70 4.43 -3.29
N PRO A 155 -3.61 4.40 -4.06
CA PRO A 155 -3.69 4.23 -5.51
C PRO A 155 -4.24 2.86 -5.94
N LEU A 156 -4.19 1.84 -5.05
CA LEU A 156 -4.76 0.51 -5.29
C LEU A 156 -5.16 -0.18 -3.99
N SER A 157 -5.92 -1.28 -4.12
CA SER A 157 -6.23 -2.16 -2.98
C SER A 157 -5.03 -3.03 -2.64
N HIS A 158 -4.44 -2.81 -1.46
CA HIS A 158 -3.32 -3.61 -0.96
C HIS A 158 -3.76 -5.01 -0.55
N ALA A 159 -4.98 -5.15 -0.06
CA ALA A 159 -5.57 -6.46 0.21
C ALA A 159 -5.63 -7.33 -1.04
N MET A 160 -5.97 -6.76 -2.20
CA MET A 160 -5.96 -7.48 -3.47
C MET A 160 -4.56 -7.90 -3.90
N ILE A 161 -3.56 -7.04 -3.71
CA ILE A 161 -2.16 -7.36 -4.03
C ILE A 161 -1.68 -8.51 -3.15
N ILE A 162 -1.95 -8.46 -1.84
CA ILE A 162 -1.58 -9.54 -0.92
C ILE A 162 -2.28 -10.84 -1.29
N LYS A 163 -3.56 -10.78 -1.65
CA LYS A 163 -4.30 -11.94 -2.14
C LYS A 163 -3.61 -12.58 -3.36
N GLU A 164 -3.23 -11.78 -4.35
CA GLU A 164 -2.48 -12.25 -5.52
C GLU A 164 -1.16 -12.93 -5.11
N MET A 165 -0.41 -12.34 -4.17
CA MET A 165 0.85 -12.91 -3.67
C MET A 165 0.65 -14.24 -2.94
N ILE A 166 -0.47 -14.44 -2.26
CA ILE A 166 -0.81 -15.69 -1.56
C ILE A 166 -1.24 -16.77 -2.55
N GLU A 167 -1.94 -16.39 -3.61
CA GLU A 167 -2.47 -17.30 -4.63
C GLU A 167 -1.44 -17.72 -5.70
N GLU A 168 -0.29 -17.02 -5.78
CA GLU A 168 0.84 -17.46 -6.61
C GLU A 168 1.42 -18.81 -6.13
#